data_a64fa9afea9ea8a54c8c17cc08037ae9
#
_entry.id   a64fa9afea9ea8a54c8c17cc08037ae9
#
_cell.length_a   1.000
_cell.length_b   1.000
_cell.length_c   1.000
_cell.angle_alpha   90.00
_cell.angle_beta   90.00
_cell.angle_gamma   90.00
#
_symmetry.space_group_name_H-M   'P 1'
#
loop_
_entity.id
_entity.type
_entity.pdbx_description
1 polymer ?
#
loop_
_entity_poly.entity_id
_entity_poly.type
_entity_poly.pdbx_seq_one_letter_code
_entity_poly.pdbx_strand_id
1 'polypeptide(L)'
;MTAFSEVKRLVSPRLDSDAPAPLYHQLYDRLRRAILSGNLGPGSKLPSTREMALELGIARNTVMTAYEQLLTEGYVEGELGSGTYVSKALPEHLLNACLPGRPGAGTPGRCPKPSLRGASLAAIPNPFNPVQKTACPFCLGWPALDAFALELWARLTARYWRNKLSHLLAYGDPAGYWPLREAIAAYLATSRGVQCHPSQVIVVSGSQQGLDLAARVLLDPRDSAWIEDPGYNGARGAFLAAGVRLIPVPVDEEGMNFPSVAGKQPKVRLAYVTPAHQYPLGITMSMSRRLALLDWANHADAWILEDDYDSEYRYAGRPLAALQGIDSQERVIYLGTFSKVLFPSLRLGYLVIPRSLINAFTRVRALSDGYSSTLSQAVLAEFLTAGHFARHVRRMRQLYAERQEVFLRAAQRELRGLLEVGPCDGGMHLIGWLDHGMDDRVIARRARAGGVVTTPLSSLASRPLKRAGLMLGYTALDSRSIRDGVRRLAAILGNHG
;
A
#
# COMPACT_ATOMS: atom_id res chain seq x y z
N MET A 1 -61.49 9.66 3.42
CA MET A 1 -60.73 8.91 4.44
C MET A 1 -59.67 9.87 4.98
N THR A 2 -59.71 10.17 6.26
CA THR A 2 -58.79 11.16 6.86
C THR A 2 -57.37 10.59 6.92
N ALA A 3 -56.36 11.41 6.72
CA ALA A 3 -54.92 11.05 6.83
C ALA A 3 -54.59 10.30 8.14
N PHE A 4 -55.42 10.52 9.16
CA PHE A 4 -55.40 9.88 10.45
C PHE A 4 -55.60 8.33 10.38
N SER A 5 -56.54 7.85 9.51
CA SER A 5 -56.82 6.42 9.36
C SER A 5 -55.71 5.67 8.60
N GLU A 6 -54.93 6.35 7.77
CA GLU A 6 -53.80 5.76 7.04
C GLU A 6 -52.57 5.59 7.95
N VAL A 7 -52.22 6.62 8.74
CA VAL A 7 -51.12 6.53 9.72
C VAL A 7 -51.39 5.40 10.71
N LYS A 8 -52.65 5.26 11.17
CA LYS A 8 -53.10 4.20 12.08
C LYS A 8 -52.84 2.80 11.50
N ARG A 9 -53.15 2.57 10.24
CA ARG A 9 -52.95 1.28 9.56
C ARG A 9 -51.48 0.91 9.40
N LEU A 10 -50.62 1.91 9.19
CA LEU A 10 -49.20 1.73 8.95
C LEU A 10 -48.39 1.49 10.23
N VAL A 11 -48.84 2.02 11.36
CA VAL A 11 -48.18 1.90 12.67
C VAL A 11 -48.84 0.82 13.55
N SER A 12 -49.94 0.21 13.11
CA SER A 12 -50.83 -0.70 13.83
C SER A 12 -50.32 -2.09 14.24
N PRO A 13 -49.24 -2.70 13.71
CA PRO A 13 -48.65 -3.83 14.43
C PRO A 13 -48.11 -3.31 15.77
N ARG A 14 -48.47 -3.94 16.89
CA ARG A 14 -48.02 -3.54 18.24
C ARG A 14 -46.51 -3.34 18.26
N LEU A 15 -46.06 -2.20 18.82
CA LEU A 15 -44.67 -1.99 19.17
C LEU A 15 -44.32 -3.04 20.25
N ASP A 16 -43.18 -3.69 20.06
CA ASP A 16 -42.77 -4.79 20.93
C ASP A 16 -41.92 -4.23 22.08
N SER A 17 -42.45 -4.28 23.30
CA SER A 17 -41.73 -3.84 24.50
C SER A 17 -40.58 -4.76 24.89
N ASP A 18 -40.59 -6.00 24.39
CA ASP A 18 -39.59 -7.01 24.74
C ASP A 18 -38.45 -7.08 23.69
N ALA A 19 -38.59 -6.32 22.57
CA ALA A 19 -37.55 -6.23 21.57
C ALA A 19 -36.32 -5.46 22.08
N PRO A 20 -35.10 -5.79 21.62
CA PRO A 20 -33.86 -5.08 22.00
C PRO A 20 -33.82 -3.61 21.58
N ALA A 21 -34.66 -3.18 20.62
CA ALA A 21 -34.74 -1.81 20.16
C ALA A 21 -35.76 -1.01 20.99
N PRO A 22 -35.42 0.19 21.52
CA PRO A 22 -36.33 1.04 22.27
C PRO A 22 -37.60 1.40 21.46
N LEU A 23 -38.75 1.57 22.14
CA LEU A 23 -40.03 1.84 21.49
C LEU A 23 -40.02 3.09 20.60
N TYR A 24 -39.30 4.14 20.99
CA TYR A 24 -39.18 5.35 20.16
C TYR A 24 -38.48 5.07 18.82
N HIS A 25 -37.47 4.19 18.83
CA HIS A 25 -36.71 3.83 17.63
C HIS A 25 -37.57 2.96 16.69
N GLN A 26 -38.34 2.03 17.25
CA GLN A 26 -39.31 1.24 16.49
C GLN A 26 -40.36 2.12 15.80
N LEU A 27 -40.89 3.12 16.54
CA LEU A 27 -41.84 4.08 16.00
C LEU A 27 -41.23 4.95 14.91
N TYR A 28 -40.00 5.48 15.15
CA TYR A 28 -39.25 6.24 14.17
C TYR A 28 -39.05 5.44 12.88
N ASP A 29 -38.54 4.21 12.97
CA ASP A 29 -38.28 3.37 11.82
C ASP A 29 -39.52 3.04 10.98
N ARG A 30 -40.66 2.89 11.64
CA ARG A 30 -41.95 2.64 10.96
C ARG A 30 -42.43 3.88 10.23
N LEU A 31 -42.42 5.02 10.88
CA LEU A 31 -42.81 6.28 10.23
C LEU A 31 -41.89 6.62 9.07
N ARG A 32 -40.59 6.50 9.27
CA ARG A 32 -39.59 6.72 8.20
C ARG A 32 -39.85 5.80 7.02
N ARG A 33 -40.06 4.49 7.23
CA ARG A 33 -40.40 3.56 6.17
C ARG A 33 -41.70 3.92 5.46
N ALA A 34 -42.71 4.37 6.17
CA ALA A 34 -44.00 4.78 5.60
C ALA A 34 -43.84 6.05 4.72
N ILE A 35 -43.00 6.99 5.15
CA ILE A 35 -42.66 8.20 4.39
C ILE A 35 -41.89 7.80 3.12
N LEU A 36 -40.86 6.99 3.24
CA LEU A 36 -40.00 6.58 2.12
C LEU A 36 -40.73 5.70 1.09
N SER A 37 -41.66 4.87 1.54
CA SER A 37 -42.51 4.05 0.64
C SER A 37 -43.63 4.83 -0.04
N GLY A 38 -43.80 6.10 0.30
CA GLY A 38 -44.89 6.96 -0.25
C GLY A 38 -46.25 6.72 0.38
N ASN A 39 -46.36 5.83 1.37
CA ASN A 39 -47.60 5.59 2.11
C ASN A 39 -48.02 6.80 2.96
N LEU A 40 -47.03 7.61 3.36
CA LEU A 40 -47.21 8.95 3.92
C LEU A 40 -46.60 9.94 2.92
N GLY A 41 -47.42 10.51 2.08
CA GLY A 41 -46.96 11.42 1.03
C GLY A 41 -46.49 12.78 1.55
N PRO A 42 -45.67 13.53 0.75
CA PRO A 42 -45.24 14.87 1.09
C PRO A 42 -46.43 15.79 1.45
N GLY A 43 -46.28 16.58 2.53
CA GLY A 43 -47.33 17.45 3.05
C GLY A 43 -48.44 16.74 3.86
N SER A 44 -48.39 15.42 4.04
CA SER A 44 -49.31 14.69 4.90
C SER A 44 -49.14 15.11 6.35
N LYS A 45 -50.23 15.41 7.04
CA LYS A 45 -50.25 15.77 8.48
C LYS A 45 -50.09 14.52 9.34
N LEU A 46 -49.12 14.51 10.23
CA LEU A 46 -48.99 13.47 11.25
C LEU A 46 -49.96 13.77 12.43
N PRO A 47 -50.48 12.73 13.14
CA PRO A 47 -51.20 12.90 14.38
C PRO A 47 -50.40 13.69 15.41
N SER A 48 -51.08 14.39 16.32
CA SER A 48 -50.36 15.04 17.41
C SER A 48 -49.69 13.97 18.32
N THR A 49 -48.65 14.37 19.03
CA THR A 49 -47.92 13.46 19.93
C THR A 49 -48.83 12.86 21.01
N ARG A 50 -49.90 13.58 21.42
CA ARG A 50 -50.89 13.10 22.35
C ARG A 50 -51.81 12.04 21.75
N GLU A 51 -52.32 12.29 20.56
CA GLU A 51 -53.18 11.36 19.81
C GLU A 51 -52.41 10.07 19.47
N MET A 52 -51.19 10.17 18.95
CA MET A 52 -50.36 9.02 18.66
C MET A 52 -50.02 8.18 19.88
N ALA A 53 -49.70 8.82 21.01
CA ALA A 53 -49.41 8.14 22.26
C ALA A 53 -50.62 7.35 22.81
N LEU A 54 -51.80 7.98 22.76
CA LEU A 54 -53.05 7.35 23.19
C LEU A 54 -53.38 6.13 22.32
N GLU A 55 -53.20 6.25 21.04
CA GLU A 55 -53.55 5.20 20.08
C GLU A 55 -52.61 3.98 20.13
N LEU A 56 -51.33 4.23 20.36
CA LEU A 56 -50.32 3.16 20.45
C LEU A 56 -50.20 2.59 21.88
N GLY A 57 -50.85 3.21 22.87
CA GLY A 57 -50.73 2.79 24.28
C GLY A 57 -49.34 2.98 24.86
N ILE A 58 -48.58 4.00 24.38
CA ILE A 58 -47.21 4.28 24.82
C ILE A 58 -47.07 5.69 25.44
N ALA A 59 -45.96 5.93 26.14
CA ALA A 59 -45.73 7.22 26.77
C ALA A 59 -45.57 8.32 25.71
N ARG A 60 -46.13 9.51 25.95
CA ARG A 60 -46.05 10.68 25.07
C ARG A 60 -44.60 11.06 24.75
N ASN A 61 -43.69 10.95 25.72
CA ASN A 61 -42.28 11.23 25.55
C ASN A 61 -41.63 10.32 24.48
N THR A 62 -42.05 9.05 24.42
CA THR A 62 -41.59 8.09 23.38
C THR A 62 -41.94 8.58 21.97
N VAL A 63 -43.17 9.11 21.80
CA VAL A 63 -43.60 9.69 20.52
C VAL A 63 -42.87 11.00 20.23
N MET A 64 -42.69 11.84 21.24
CA MET A 64 -41.94 13.10 21.09
C MET A 64 -40.54 12.84 20.60
N THR A 65 -39.79 11.93 21.22
CA THR A 65 -38.43 11.55 20.80
C THR A 65 -38.38 11.06 19.35
N ALA A 66 -39.34 10.19 18.96
CA ALA A 66 -39.39 9.73 17.56
C ALA A 66 -39.67 10.85 16.56
N TYR A 67 -40.56 11.79 16.92
CA TYR A 67 -40.89 12.92 16.08
C TYR A 67 -39.75 13.95 15.99
N GLU A 68 -39.07 14.20 17.11
CA GLU A 68 -37.88 15.06 17.16
C GLU A 68 -36.75 14.51 16.27
N GLN A 69 -36.58 13.20 16.28
CA GLN A 69 -35.59 12.55 15.39
C GLN A 69 -35.97 12.71 13.92
N LEU A 70 -37.23 12.45 13.55
CA LEU A 70 -37.72 12.68 12.19
C LEU A 70 -37.60 14.14 11.74
N LEU A 71 -37.82 15.09 12.67
CA LEU A 71 -37.66 16.52 12.43
C LEU A 71 -36.19 16.90 12.20
N THR A 72 -35.30 16.40 13.07
CA THR A 72 -33.85 16.65 12.99
C THR A 72 -33.26 16.09 11.69
N GLU A 73 -33.75 14.96 11.24
CA GLU A 73 -33.32 14.33 9.99
C GLU A 73 -34.03 14.88 8.75
N GLY A 74 -35.03 15.79 8.90
CA GLY A 74 -35.70 16.46 7.79
C GLY A 74 -36.79 15.66 7.09
N TYR A 75 -37.27 14.56 7.70
CA TYR A 75 -38.41 13.80 7.18
C TYR A 75 -39.74 14.48 7.42
N VAL A 76 -39.82 15.26 8.49
CA VAL A 76 -41.02 16.03 8.83
C VAL A 76 -40.65 17.49 9.15
N GLU A 77 -41.64 18.36 9.03
CA GLU A 77 -41.53 19.78 9.33
C GLU A 77 -42.63 20.18 10.34
N GLY A 78 -42.28 21.02 11.28
CA GLY A 78 -43.23 21.55 12.28
C GLY A 78 -43.74 22.91 11.86
N GLU A 79 -45.07 23.07 11.75
CA GLU A 79 -45.69 24.43 11.61
C GLU A 79 -46.26 24.90 12.97
N LEU A 80 -45.84 26.07 13.40
CA LEU A 80 -46.27 26.68 14.66
C LEU A 80 -47.81 26.78 14.70
N GLY A 81 -48.45 26.10 15.66
CA GLY A 81 -49.87 26.10 15.84
C GLY A 81 -50.70 25.18 14.93
N SER A 82 -50.06 24.59 13.88
CA SER A 82 -50.74 23.78 12.87
C SER A 82 -50.45 22.30 12.97
N GLY A 83 -49.26 21.90 13.41
CA GLY A 83 -48.87 20.49 13.64
C GLY A 83 -47.59 20.06 12.95
N THR A 84 -47.38 18.76 12.83
CA THR A 84 -46.21 18.15 12.17
C THR A 84 -46.64 17.54 10.83
N TYR A 85 -45.89 17.85 9.80
CA TYR A 85 -46.17 17.45 8.42
C TYR A 85 -44.97 16.72 7.79
N VAL A 86 -45.23 15.81 6.86
CA VAL A 86 -44.16 15.16 6.08
C VAL A 86 -43.53 16.21 5.16
N SER A 87 -42.19 16.32 5.19
CA SER A 87 -41.47 17.28 4.36
C SER A 87 -41.71 17.09 2.87
N LYS A 88 -41.77 18.19 2.13
CA LYS A 88 -41.94 18.18 0.67
C LYS A 88 -40.66 17.75 -0.06
N ALA A 89 -39.51 17.94 0.55
CA ALA A 89 -38.19 17.53 0.04
C ALA A 89 -37.55 16.54 0.99
N LEU A 90 -37.68 15.24 0.72
CA LEU A 90 -37.11 14.20 1.57
C LEU A 90 -35.58 14.14 1.40
N PRO A 91 -34.80 13.91 2.47
CA PRO A 91 -33.34 13.81 2.41
C PRO A 91 -32.86 12.78 1.38
N GLU A 92 -33.51 11.65 1.24
CA GLU A 92 -33.16 10.61 0.26
C GLU A 92 -33.40 11.04 -1.19
N HIS A 93 -34.35 11.94 -1.45
CA HIS A 93 -34.54 12.48 -2.81
C HIS A 93 -33.36 13.36 -3.21
N LEU A 94 -32.73 14.03 -2.25
CA LEU A 94 -31.50 14.79 -2.45
C LEU A 94 -30.27 13.86 -2.56
N LEU A 95 -30.27 12.74 -1.85
CA LEU A 95 -29.21 11.73 -1.87
C LEU A 95 -29.35 10.74 -3.05
N ASN A 96 -30.59 10.43 -3.47
CA ASN A 96 -30.83 9.54 -4.62
C ASN A 96 -30.45 10.15 -5.98
N ALA A 97 -30.21 11.46 -6.04
CA ALA A 97 -29.52 12.07 -7.18
C ALA A 97 -28.07 11.52 -7.35
N CYS A 98 -27.55 10.82 -6.35
CA CYS A 98 -26.18 10.28 -6.31
C CYS A 98 -26.08 8.76 -6.21
N LEU A 99 -27.18 7.99 -6.15
CA LEU A 99 -27.12 6.52 -6.13
C LEU A 99 -27.08 5.96 -7.56
N PRO A 100 -26.04 5.19 -7.93
CA PRO A 100 -26.02 4.49 -9.20
C PRO A 100 -26.97 3.29 -9.14
N GLY A 101 -28.08 3.36 -9.90
CA GLY A 101 -28.76 2.13 -10.25
C GLY A 101 -30.23 1.95 -9.92
N ARG A 102 -31.10 2.64 -10.65
CA ARG A 102 -32.21 1.95 -11.30
C ARG A 102 -32.05 2.19 -12.81
N PRO A 103 -32.10 1.16 -13.65
CA PRO A 103 -32.16 1.37 -15.09
C PRO A 103 -33.51 1.93 -15.45
N GLY A 104 -33.65 3.25 -15.29
CA GLY A 104 -34.66 4.00 -16.04
C GLY A 104 -34.19 4.03 -17.47
N ALA A 105 -35.10 3.76 -18.42
CA ALA A 105 -34.92 3.81 -19.88
C ALA A 105 -34.54 5.24 -20.33
N GLY A 106 -33.35 5.68 -19.96
CA GLY A 106 -32.65 6.84 -20.54
C GLY A 106 -31.53 6.29 -21.40
N THR A 107 -31.39 6.82 -22.60
CA THR A 107 -30.27 6.61 -23.52
C THR A 107 -28.99 6.36 -22.76
N PRO A 108 -28.17 5.34 -23.12
CA PRO A 108 -26.91 5.06 -22.43
C PRO A 108 -26.02 6.31 -22.49
N GLY A 109 -26.07 7.08 -21.41
CA GLY A 109 -25.22 8.24 -21.25
C GLY A 109 -23.77 7.79 -21.40
N ARG A 110 -23.00 8.50 -22.21
CA ARG A 110 -21.59 8.24 -22.43
C ARG A 110 -20.91 8.18 -21.07
N CYS A 111 -20.53 6.97 -20.58
CA CYS A 111 -19.76 6.85 -19.34
C CYS A 111 -18.53 7.74 -19.45
N PRO A 112 -18.30 8.63 -18.48
CA PRO A 112 -17.11 9.48 -18.47
C PRO A 112 -15.87 8.60 -18.54
N LYS A 113 -14.99 8.87 -19.51
CA LYS A 113 -13.73 8.12 -19.66
C LYS A 113 -12.63 8.80 -18.86
N PRO A 114 -11.71 8.07 -18.25
CA PRO A 114 -10.51 8.66 -17.66
C PRO A 114 -9.70 9.37 -18.76
N SER A 115 -8.80 10.28 -18.34
CA SER A 115 -7.82 10.87 -19.27
C SER A 115 -6.98 9.76 -19.93
N LEU A 116 -6.35 10.04 -21.07
CA LEU A 116 -5.43 9.09 -21.74
C LEU A 116 -4.33 8.63 -20.79
N ARG A 117 -3.78 9.56 -19.99
CA ARG A 117 -2.79 9.25 -18.97
C ARG A 117 -3.37 8.35 -17.87
N GLY A 118 -4.58 8.64 -17.37
CA GLY A 118 -5.25 7.80 -16.38
C GLY A 118 -5.53 6.38 -16.89
N ALA A 119 -5.95 6.25 -18.16
CA ALA A 119 -6.17 4.95 -18.78
C ALA A 119 -4.87 4.14 -18.94
N SER A 120 -3.76 4.78 -19.35
CA SER A 120 -2.47 4.10 -19.46
C SER A 120 -1.91 3.66 -18.11
N LEU A 121 -2.10 4.47 -17.06
CA LEU A 121 -1.69 4.09 -15.71
C LEU A 121 -2.52 2.94 -15.13
N ALA A 122 -3.82 2.93 -15.40
CA ALA A 122 -4.71 1.84 -14.97
C ALA A 122 -4.36 0.49 -15.64
N ALA A 123 -3.68 0.50 -16.77
CA ALA A 123 -3.22 -0.72 -17.46
C ALA A 123 -1.91 -1.31 -16.86
N ILE A 124 -1.20 -0.56 -15.99
CA ILE A 124 0.01 -1.06 -15.34
C ILE A 124 -0.38 -2.08 -14.28
N PRO A 125 0.28 -3.27 -14.22
CA PRO A 125 0.02 -4.25 -13.18
C PRO A 125 0.18 -3.63 -11.79
N ASN A 126 -0.83 -3.83 -10.92
CA ASN A 126 -0.76 -3.32 -9.55
C ASN A 126 0.43 -3.95 -8.80
N PRO A 127 1.41 -3.16 -8.32
CA PRO A 127 2.55 -3.66 -7.56
C PRO A 127 2.15 -4.23 -6.18
N PHE A 128 0.94 -3.90 -5.72
CA PHE A 128 0.37 -4.42 -4.48
C PHE A 128 -0.74 -5.41 -4.83
N ASN A 129 -0.72 -6.60 -4.23
CA ASN A 129 -1.81 -7.56 -4.41
C ASN A 129 -2.84 -7.40 -3.26
N PRO A 130 -3.96 -6.68 -3.46
CA PRO A 130 -4.93 -6.37 -2.40
C PRO A 130 -5.75 -7.60 -1.96
N VAL A 131 -5.73 -8.68 -2.73
CA VAL A 131 -6.54 -9.88 -2.45
C VAL A 131 -5.91 -10.77 -1.37
N GLN A 132 -4.62 -10.61 -1.09
CA GLN A 132 -3.91 -11.41 -0.10
C GLN A 132 -4.01 -10.80 1.31
N LYS A 133 -4.99 -11.24 2.08
CA LYS A 133 -5.13 -10.87 3.50
C LYS A 133 -4.24 -11.68 4.44
N THR A 134 -3.73 -12.81 3.98
CA THR A 134 -2.88 -13.74 4.74
C THR A 134 -1.66 -14.14 3.93
N ALA A 135 -0.57 -14.48 4.60
CA ALA A 135 0.60 -15.04 3.95
C ALA A 135 0.23 -16.37 3.25
N CYS A 136 0.50 -16.45 1.96
CA CYS A 136 0.34 -17.69 1.19
C CYS A 136 1.69 -18.18 0.66
N PRO A 137 1.78 -19.47 0.32
CA PRO A 137 3.04 -20.03 -0.17
C PRO A 137 3.62 -19.19 -1.30
N PHE A 138 4.86 -18.74 -1.07
CA PHE A 138 5.74 -18.01 -1.98
C PHE A 138 5.33 -16.60 -2.39
N CYS A 139 4.39 -15.97 -1.65
CA CYS A 139 4.09 -14.54 -1.82
C CYS A 139 5.34 -13.68 -1.64
N LEU A 140 5.52 -12.70 -2.51
CA LEU A 140 6.67 -11.80 -2.47
C LEU A 140 6.54 -10.68 -1.43
N GLY A 141 7.65 -10.34 -0.81
CA GLY A 141 7.82 -9.13 -0.02
C GLY A 141 7.04 -9.11 1.30
N TRP A 142 6.64 -10.26 1.81
CA TRP A 142 6.02 -10.42 3.12
C TRP A 142 7.07 -10.78 4.16
N PRO A 143 7.28 -9.95 5.20
CA PRO A 143 8.12 -10.31 6.34
C PRO A 143 7.45 -11.37 7.21
N ALA A 144 8.21 -11.98 8.12
CA ALA A 144 7.72 -12.94 9.10
C ALA A 144 6.89 -12.23 10.19
N LEU A 145 5.61 -11.97 9.90
CA LEU A 145 4.70 -11.30 10.83
C LEU A 145 4.46 -12.11 12.11
N ASP A 146 4.54 -13.43 12.02
CA ASP A 146 4.49 -14.38 13.14
C ASP A 146 5.66 -14.19 14.12
N ALA A 147 6.79 -13.70 13.64
CA ALA A 147 7.98 -13.42 14.43
C ALA A 147 8.15 -11.94 14.80
N PHE A 148 7.22 -11.07 14.44
CA PHE A 148 7.28 -9.66 14.82
C PHE A 148 7.00 -9.48 16.33
N ALA A 149 7.70 -8.54 16.97
CA ALA A 149 7.53 -8.26 18.40
C ALA A 149 6.26 -7.41 18.66
N LEU A 150 5.08 -7.96 18.34
CA LEU A 150 3.80 -7.25 18.36
C LEU A 150 3.46 -6.68 19.74
N GLU A 151 3.68 -7.43 20.81
CA GLU A 151 3.42 -6.97 22.19
C GLU A 151 4.29 -5.78 22.58
N LEU A 152 5.55 -5.79 22.18
CA LEU A 152 6.44 -4.66 22.41
C LEU A 152 5.94 -3.42 21.65
N TRP A 153 5.62 -3.59 20.38
CA TRP A 153 5.06 -2.51 19.55
C TRP A 153 3.77 -1.94 20.15
N ALA A 154 2.87 -2.80 20.59
CA ALA A 154 1.62 -2.41 21.24
C ALA A 154 1.86 -1.62 22.54
N ARG A 155 2.81 -2.06 23.38
CA ARG A 155 3.19 -1.34 24.62
C ARG A 155 3.75 0.06 24.33
N LEU A 156 4.65 0.18 23.35
CA LEU A 156 5.20 1.47 22.93
C LEU A 156 4.07 2.39 22.43
N THR A 157 3.19 1.90 21.57
CA THR A 157 2.05 2.65 21.05
C THR A 157 1.11 3.11 22.16
N ALA A 158 0.75 2.21 23.10
CA ALA A 158 -0.11 2.54 24.23
C ALA A 158 0.50 3.59 25.17
N ARG A 159 1.84 3.58 25.34
CA ARG A 159 2.54 4.58 26.13
C ARG A 159 2.40 5.98 25.54
N TYR A 160 2.56 6.13 24.22
CA TYR A 160 2.36 7.41 23.54
C TYR A 160 0.92 7.92 23.69
N TRP A 161 -0.09 7.06 23.58
CA TRP A 161 -1.49 7.46 23.79
C TRP A 161 -1.78 7.91 25.22
N ARG A 162 -1.18 7.27 26.23
CA ARG A 162 -1.38 7.62 27.65
C ARG A 162 -0.71 8.91 28.08
N ASN A 163 0.39 9.25 27.48
CA ASN A 163 1.22 10.40 27.91
C ASN A 163 0.70 11.77 27.46
N LYS A 164 -0.52 11.86 26.91
CA LYS A 164 -1.19 13.11 26.50
C LYS A 164 -0.28 14.06 25.70
N LEU A 165 0.51 13.53 24.77
CA LEU A 165 1.44 14.30 23.94
C LEU A 165 0.67 15.04 22.84
N SER A 166 0.00 16.14 23.21
CA SER A 166 -0.86 16.92 22.31
C SER A 166 -0.15 17.36 21.02
N HIS A 167 1.17 17.60 21.08
CA HIS A 167 1.96 17.97 19.91
C HIS A 167 2.03 16.84 18.84
N LEU A 168 1.84 15.56 19.21
CA LEU A 168 1.77 14.45 18.25
C LEU A 168 0.39 14.35 17.55
N LEU A 169 -0.61 15.05 18.09
CA LEU A 169 -1.96 15.12 17.53
C LEU A 169 -2.16 16.36 16.66
N ALA A 170 -1.24 17.31 16.69
CA ALA A 170 -1.23 18.50 15.84
C ALA A 170 -0.75 18.18 14.42
N TYR A 171 -0.80 19.17 13.55
CA TYR A 171 -0.19 19.07 12.22
C TYR A 171 1.31 18.80 12.32
N GLY A 172 1.77 17.81 11.54
CA GLY A 172 3.18 17.40 11.50
C GLY A 172 4.02 18.19 10.51
N ASP A 173 5.34 18.08 10.65
CA ASP A 173 6.29 18.58 9.66
C ASP A 173 6.19 17.75 8.36
N PRO A 174 6.05 18.36 7.18
CA PRO A 174 6.06 17.65 5.91
C PRO A 174 7.30 16.78 5.68
N ALA A 175 8.46 17.18 6.19
CA ALA A 175 9.67 16.35 6.14
C ALA A 175 9.63 15.15 7.10
N GLY A 176 8.71 15.16 8.07
CA GLY A 176 8.54 14.10 9.06
C GLY A 176 9.05 14.47 10.46
N TYR A 177 8.67 13.65 11.43
CA TYR A 177 8.99 13.83 12.85
C TYR A 177 10.50 13.85 13.11
N TRP A 178 10.98 14.96 13.67
CA TRP A 178 12.43 15.21 13.79
C TRP A 178 13.20 14.09 14.49
N PRO A 179 12.76 13.55 15.65
CA PRO A 179 13.46 12.46 16.31
C PRO A 179 13.53 11.18 15.47
N LEU A 180 12.56 10.93 14.58
CA LEU A 180 12.67 9.81 13.64
C LEU A 180 13.73 10.07 12.58
N ARG A 181 13.83 11.30 12.07
CA ARG A 181 14.83 11.68 11.07
C ARG A 181 16.25 11.54 11.64
N GLU A 182 16.45 11.93 12.91
CA GLU A 182 17.71 11.72 13.64
C GLU A 182 18.04 10.23 13.80
N ALA A 183 17.06 9.43 14.21
CA ALA A 183 17.23 8.00 14.39
C ALA A 183 17.56 7.28 13.07
N ILE A 184 16.92 7.67 11.97
CA ILE A 184 17.21 7.15 10.62
C ILE A 184 18.63 7.52 10.19
N ALA A 185 19.05 8.78 10.32
CA ALA A 185 20.40 9.22 9.95
C ALA A 185 21.47 8.45 10.73
N ALA A 186 21.31 8.29 12.04
CA ALA A 186 22.22 7.51 12.88
C ALA A 186 22.26 6.03 12.50
N TYR A 187 21.11 5.43 12.23
CA TYR A 187 21.00 4.04 11.76
C TYR A 187 21.75 3.84 10.44
N LEU A 188 21.52 4.69 9.47
CA LEU A 188 22.12 4.61 8.13
C LEU A 188 23.62 4.78 8.14
N ALA A 189 24.14 5.70 8.96
CA ALA A 189 25.59 5.90 9.11
C ALA A 189 26.29 4.62 9.56
N THR A 190 25.69 3.87 10.49
CA THR A 190 26.29 2.66 11.06
C THR A 190 26.04 1.40 10.22
N SER A 191 24.89 1.32 9.55
CA SER A 191 24.46 0.09 8.85
C SER A 191 24.76 0.10 7.35
N ARG A 192 24.78 1.28 6.72
CA ARG A 192 24.88 1.45 5.25
C ARG A 192 26.00 2.36 4.78
N GLY A 193 26.71 2.99 5.72
CA GLY A 193 27.76 3.98 5.41
C GLY A 193 27.21 5.28 4.79
N VAL A 194 25.89 5.49 4.84
CA VAL A 194 25.24 6.70 4.34
C VAL A 194 25.58 7.88 5.25
N GLN A 195 26.16 8.93 4.68
CA GLN A 195 26.54 10.16 5.39
C GLN A 195 25.47 11.22 5.12
N CYS A 196 24.62 11.50 6.11
CA CYS A 196 23.59 12.52 5.96
C CYS A 196 23.31 13.25 7.29
N HIS A 197 22.92 14.52 7.17
CA HIS A 197 22.34 15.27 8.28
C HIS A 197 20.83 14.93 8.39
N PRO A 198 20.23 14.92 9.59
CA PRO A 198 18.78 14.65 9.73
C PRO A 198 17.88 15.55 8.88
N SER A 199 18.30 16.78 8.55
CA SER A 199 17.55 17.66 7.63
C SER A 199 17.41 17.12 6.21
N GLN A 200 18.31 16.24 5.78
CA GLN A 200 18.28 15.59 4.46
C GLN A 200 17.32 14.39 4.42
N VAL A 201 16.84 13.92 5.57
CA VAL A 201 15.90 12.80 5.68
C VAL A 201 14.48 13.31 5.53
N ILE A 202 13.74 12.77 4.55
CA ILE A 202 12.31 13.03 4.37
C ILE A 202 11.52 11.74 4.57
N VAL A 203 10.63 11.73 5.56
CA VAL A 203 9.76 10.59 5.83
C VAL A 203 8.60 10.55 4.83
N VAL A 204 8.38 9.38 4.25
CA VAL A 204 7.33 9.13 3.24
C VAL A 204 6.43 7.97 3.65
N SER A 205 5.24 7.88 3.03
CA SER A 205 4.27 6.81 3.28
C SER A 205 4.63 5.51 2.52
N GLY A 206 5.90 5.11 2.59
CA GLY A 206 6.48 3.96 1.91
C GLY A 206 7.18 4.33 0.59
N SER A 207 7.94 3.37 0.03
CA SER A 207 8.79 3.60 -1.15
C SER A 207 8.02 4.11 -2.38
N GLN A 208 6.78 3.68 -2.59
CA GLN A 208 5.98 4.15 -3.73
C GLN A 208 5.76 5.66 -3.73
N GLN A 209 5.52 6.26 -2.56
CA GLN A 209 5.43 7.72 -2.45
C GLN A 209 6.80 8.37 -2.65
N GLY A 210 7.88 7.76 -2.14
CA GLY A 210 9.24 8.24 -2.37
C GLY A 210 9.59 8.29 -3.87
N LEU A 211 9.20 7.27 -4.62
CA LEU A 211 9.36 7.20 -6.07
C LEU A 211 8.58 8.30 -6.81
N ASP A 212 7.29 8.48 -6.45
CA ASP A 212 6.45 9.52 -7.05
C ASP A 212 6.99 10.92 -6.73
N LEU A 213 7.41 11.15 -5.48
CA LEU A 213 7.98 12.42 -5.05
C LEU A 213 9.29 12.73 -5.80
N ALA A 214 10.19 11.75 -5.92
CA ALA A 214 11.43 11.89 -6.67
C ALA A 214 11.16 12.19 -8.15
N ALA A 215 10.21 11.50 -8.76
CA ALA A 215 9.83 11.76 -10.15
C ALA A 215 9.31 13.19 -10.35
N ARG A 216 8.47 13.69 -9.45
CA ARG A 216 7.89 15.05 -9.54
C ARG A 216 8.92 16.17 -9.32
N VAL A 217 9.93 15.93 -8.50
CA VAL A 217 10.94 16.95 -8.15
C VAL A 217 12.07 16.97 -9.15
N LEU A 218 12.46 15.83 -9.70
CA LEU A 218 13.69 15.67 -10.48
C LEU A 218 13.48 15.64 -11.99
N LEU A 219 12.25 15.38 -12.46
CA LEU A 219 11.97 15.10 -13.86
C LEU A 219 10.81 15.96 -14.38
N ASP A 220 11.02 16.48 -15.57
CA ASP A 220 9.97 17.11 -16.38
C ASP A 220 9.27 16.05 -17.27
N PRO A 221 8.02 16.32 -17.71
CA PRO A 221 7.38 15.49 -18.72
C PRO A 221 8.23 15.39 -19.99
N ARG A 222 8.42 14.18 -20.49
CA ARG A 222 9.29 13.80 -21.64
C ARG A 222 10.78 13.67 -21.32
N ASP A 223 11.25 13.99 -20.13
CA ASP A 223 12.58 13.58 -19.71
C ASP A 223 12.77 12.09 -19.83
N SER A 224 14.01 11.65 -19.99
CA SER A 224 14.34 10.23 -20.07
C SER A 224 14.93 9.73 -18.76
N ALA A 225 14.50 8.53 -18.32
CA ALA A 225 15.05 7.85 -17.18
C ALA A 225 15.45 6.41 -17.53
N TRP A 226 16.62 5.98 -17.06
CA TRP A 226 17.01 4.58 -17.06
C TRP A 226 16.30 3.81 -15.96
N ILE A 227 15.84 2.61 -16.30
CA ILE A 227 15.26 1.66 -15.37
C ILE A 227 15.82 0.27 -15.65
N GLU A 228 16.10 -0.49 -14.59
CA GLU A 228 16.54 -1.89 -14.70
C GLU A 228 15.51 -2.75 -15.44
N ASP A 229 15.97 -3.68 -16.27
CA ASP A 229 15.12 -4.59 -17.06
C ASP A 229 15.68 -6.02 -17.02
N PRO A 230 15.04 -6.97 -16.29
CA PRO A 230 13.81 -6.82 -15.53
C PRO A 230 13.95 -5.92 -14.30
N GLY A 231 12.85 -5.26 -13.88
CA GLY A 231 12.88 -4.28 -12.81
C GLY A 231 11.52 -4.07 -12.11
N TYR A 232 11.49 -3.18 -11.14
CA TYR A 232 10.32 -2.95 -10.28
C TYR A 232 9.21 -2.17 -11.00
N ASN A 233 8.02 -2.78 -11.15
CA ASN A 233 6.87 -2.16 -11.80
C ASN A 233 6.34 -0.91 -11.05
N GLY A 234 6.55 -0.82 -9.74
CA GLY A 234 6.18 0.36 -8.97
C GLY A 234 6.96 1.62 -9.36
N ALA A 235 8.26 1.49 -9.61
CA ALA A 235 9.10 2.57 -10.14
C ALA A 235 8.69 2.94 -11.56
N ARG A 236 8.47 1.92 -12.42
CA ARG A 236 7.94 2.12 -13.78
C ARG A 236 6.65 2.93 -13.76
N GLY A 237 5.70 2.55 -12.89
CA GLY A 237 4.43 3.25 -12.73
C GLY A 237 4.58 4.70 -12.28
N ALA A 238 5.44 4.98 -11.30
CA ALA A 238 5.67 6.32 -10.79
C ALA A 238 6.25 7.26 -11.88
N PHE A 239 7.25 6.79 -12.62
CA PHE A 239 7.87 7.60 -13.68
C PHE A 239 6.94 7.82 -14.89
N LEU A 240 6.18 6.80 -15.30
CA LEU A 240 5.15 6.96 -16.34
C LEU A 240 4.05 7.92 -15.88
N ALA A 241 3.70 7.91 -14.58
CA ALA A 241 2.76 8.88 -14.02
C ALA A 241 3.29 10.31 -14.07
N ALA A 242 4.59 10.53 -14.01
CA ALA A 242 5.21 11.83 -14.21
C ALA A 242 5.35 12.22 -15.71
N GLY A 243 5.00 11.33 -16.64
CA GLY A 243 5.12 11.59 -18.08
C GLY A 243 6.54 11.37 -18.63
N VAL A 244 7.37 10.64 -17.90
CA VAL A 244 8.77 10.38 -18.21
C VAL A 244 8.89 9.26 -19.24
N ARG A 245 9.85 9.39 -20.16
CA ARG A 245 10.22 8.35 -21.13
C ARG A 245 11.16 7.34 -20.46
N LEU A 246 10.69 6.12 -20.26
CA LEU A 246 11.50 5.05 -19.71
C LEU A 246 12.39 4.39 -20.76
N ILE A 247 13.65 4.20 -20.40
CA ILE A 247 14.63 3.48 -21.19
C ILE A 247 15.03 2.24 -20.38
N PRO A 248 14.55 1.05 -20.77
CA PRO A 248 14.90 -0.19 -20.08
C PRO A 248 16.37 -0.56 -20.37
N VAL A 249 17.12 -0.75 -19.28
CA VAL A 249 18.55 -1.10 -19.32
C VAL A 249 18.71 -2.55 -18.84
N PRO A 250 19.33 -3.45 -19.63
CA PRO A 250 19.50 -4.83 -19.24
C PRO A 250 20.37 -4.94 -17.98
N VAL A 251 20.10 -5.98 -17.19
CA VAL A 251 20.88 -6.35 -16.02
C VAL A 251 21.77 -7.53 -16.38
N ASP A 252 23.05 -7.44 -16.04
CA ASP A 252 24.04 -8.52 -16.13
C ASP A 252 24.56 -8.92 -14.74
N GLU A 253 25.57 -9.77 -14.66
CA GLU A 253 26.16 -10.26 -13.42
C GLU A 253 26.76 -9.16 -12.53
N GLU A 254 27.02 -7.97 -13.08
CA GLU A 254 27.52 -6.80 -12.36
C GLU A 254 26.42 -5.78 -12.01
N GLY A 255 25.14 -6.06 -12.31
CA GLY A 255 24.01 -5.16 -12.10
C GLY A 255 23.54 -4.45 -13.38
N MET A 256 22.95 -3.26 -13.28
CA MET A 256 22.48 -2.48 -14.44
C MET A 256 23.61 -2.26 -15.45
N ASN A 257 23.47 -2.80 -16.67
CA ASN A 257 24.45 -2.65 -17.75
C ASN A 257 24.19 -1.37 -18.55
N PHE A 258 24.33 -0.21 -17.90
CA PHE A 258 24.15 1.08 -18.55
C PHE A 258 25.21 1.40 -19.62
N PRO A 259 26.47 0.89 -19.57
CA PRO A 259 27.46 1.13 -20.67
C PRO A 259 26.94 0.61 -22.02
N SER A 260 26.10 -0.45 -22.02
CA SER A 260 25.55 -0.98 -23.28
C SER A 260 24.58 -0.03 -23.99
N VAL A 261 24.02 0.95 -23.26
CA VAL A 261 23.04 1.93 -23.77
C VAL A 261 23.53 3.37 -23.72
N ALA A 262 24.59 3.66 -22.97
CA ALA A 262 25.19 5.00 -22.90
C ALA A 262 25.63 5.51 -24.29
N GLY A 263 25.42 6.79 -24.55
CA GLY A 263 25.74 7.43 -25.83
C GLY A 263 24.79 7.11 -27.00
N LYS A 264 23.90 6.14 -26.87
CA LYS A 264 22.92 5.76 -27.90
C LYS A 264 21.53 6.37 -27.72
N GLN A 265 21.32 7.10 -26.66
CA GLN A 265 20.01 7.56 -26.21
C GLN A 265 19.98 9.08 -25.99
N PRO A 266 18.80 9.72 -26.02
CA PRO A 266 18.67 11.11 -25.63
C PRO A 266 19.20 11.35 -24.22
N LYS A 267 19.43 12.61 -23.85
CA LYS A 267 19.93 13.00 -22.51
C LYS A 267 19.08 12.36 -21.42
N VAL A 268 19.68 11.50 -20.60
CA VAL A 268 19.05 10.83 -19.48
C VAL A 268 19.24 11.69 -18.23
N ARG A 269 18.13 11.95 -17.51
CA ARG A 269 18.14 12.81 -16.32
C ARG A 269 18.19 12.01 -15.02
N LEU A 270 17.80 10.73 -15.03
CA LEU A 270 17.75 9.89 -13.84
C LEU A 270 18.03 8.43 -14.18
N ALA A 271 18.80 7.77 -13.33
CA ALA A 271 18.93 6.32 -13.30
C ALA A 271 18.29 5.77 -12.02
N TYR A 272 17.32 4.86 -12.13
CA TYR A 272 16.74 4.11 -11.01
C TYR A 272 17.42 2.75 -10.90
N VAL A 273 17.99 2.45 -9.72
CA VAL A 273 18.77 1.24 -9.47
C VAL A 273 18.47 0.63 -8.09
N THR A 274 18.63 -0.69 -7.98
CA THR A 274 18.57 -1.46 -6.74
C THR A 274 19.89 -2.17 -6.46
N PRO A 275 20.98 -1.42 -6.17
CA PRO A 275 22.36 -1.91 -6.27
C PRO A 275 22.79 -2.87 -5.17
N ALA A 276 22.11 -2.88 -4.03
CA ALA A 276 22.42 -3.81 -2.93
C ALA A 276 21.90 -5.22 -3.18
N HIS A 277 20.71 -5.30 -3.81
CA HIS A 277 20.03 -6.52 -4.14
C HIS A 277 19.06 -6.24 -5.30
N GLN A 278 19.53 -6.43 -6.53
CA GLN A 278 18.78 -6.07 -7.74
C GLN A 278 17.40 -6.76 -7.77
N TYR A 279 16.37 -5.97 -7.93
CA TYR A 279 15.02 -6.51 -8.06
C TYR A 279 14.65 -6.72 -9.53
N PRO A 280 14.33 -7.95 -9.96
CA PRO A 280 14.04 -9.12 -9.14
C PRO A 280 15.18 -10.16 -9.03
N LEU A 281 16.33 -9.98 -9.72
CA LEU A 281 17.31 -11.06 -9.94
C LEU A 281 18.20 -11.35 -8.74
N GLY A 282 18.24 -10.49 -7.72
CA GLY A 282 19.08 -10.70 -6.54
C GLY A 282 20.57 -10.37 -6.75
N ILE A 283 20.93 -9.83 -7.90
CA ILE A 283 22.31 -9.50 -8.24
C ILE A 283 22.79 -8.30 -7.43
N THR A 284 23.98 -8.39 -6.89
CA THR A 284 24.63 -7.24 -6.21
C THR A 284 25.45 -6.47 -7.24
N MET A 285 25.22 -5.16 -7.37
CA MET A 285 26.00 -4.31 -8.29
C MET A 285 27.45 -4.24 -7.84
N SER A 286 28.37 -4.55 -8.77
CA SER A 286 29.82 -4.53 -8.52
C SER A 286 30.33 -3.12 -8.16
N MET A 287 31.45 -3.03 -7.44
CA MET A 287 32.05 -1.74 -7.07
C MET A 287 32.46 -0.94 -8.31
N SER A 288 33.03 -1.61 -9.33
CA SER A 288 33.38 -0.99 -10.60
C SER A 288 32.18 -0.36 -11.28
N ARG A 289 31.04 -1.08 -11.31
CA ARG A 289 29.78 -0.58 -11.90
C ARG A 289 29.18 0.59 -11.11
N ARG A 290 29.30 0.57 -9.77
CA ARG A 290 28.88 1.68 -8.89
C ARG A 290 29.66 2.94 -9.14
N LEU A 291 30.99 2.85 -9.20
CA LEU A 291 31.85 3.99 -9.49
C LEU A 291 31.62 4.56 -10.89
N ALA A 292 31.50 3.70 -11.88
CA ALA A 292 31.18 4.11 -13.25
C ALA A 292 29.81 4.80 -13.36
N LEU A 293 28.81 4.35 -12.59
CA LEU A 293 27.47 4.98 -12.59
C LEU A 293 27.50 6.37 -11.92
N LEU A 294 28.26 6.54 -10.86
CA LEU A 294 28.48 7.85 -10.22
C LEU A 294 29.20 8.81 -11.17
N ASP A 295 30.25 8.33 -11.81
CA ASP A 295 31.01 9.12 -12.80
C ASP A 295 30.11 9.56 -13.96
N TRP A 296 29.33 8.64 -14.53
CA TRP A 296 28.32 8.98 -15.53
C TRP A 296 27.34 10.05 -15.05
N ALA A 297 26.80 9.92 -13.85
CA ALA A 297 25.81 10.85 -13.31
C ALA A 297 26.39 12.27 -13.18
N ASN A 298 27.66 12.37 -12.76
CA ASN A 298 28.37 13.64 -12.67
C ASN A 298 28.58 14.30 -14.04
N HIS A 299 29.05 13.55 -15.02
CA HIS A 299 29.29 14.06 -16.37
C HIS A 299 28.02 14.40 -17.14
N ALA A 300 26.94 13.64 -16.93
CA ALA A 300 25.65 13.83 -17.59
C ALA A 300 24.75 14.87 -16.91
N ASP A 301 25.15 15.44 -15.78
CA ASP A 301 24.29 16.24 -14.90
C ASP A 301 22.96 15.53 -14.60
N ALA A 302 23.07 14.26 -14.20
CA ALA A 302 21.94 13.38 -13.96
C ALA A 302 21.85 12.98 -12.48
N TRP A 303 20.72 12.43 -12.08
CA TRP A 303 20.45 11.92 -10.74
C TRP A 303 20.50 10.39 -10.74
N ILE A 304 20.81 9.82 -9.59
CA ILE A 304 20.66 8.39 -9.31
C ILE A 304 19.64 8.24 -8.18
N LEU A 305 18.60 7.44 -8.39
CA LEU A 305 17.68 7.02 -7.35
C LEU A 305 18.01 5.59 -6.95
N GLU A 306 18.67 5.45 -5.80
CA GLU A 306 19.03 4.19 -5.19
C GLU A 306 17.88 3.70 -4.31
N ASP A 307 17.22 2.60 -4.68
CA ASP A 307 16.16 1.96 -3.89
C ASP A 307 16.73 0.77 -3.11
N ASP A 308 16.76 0.91 -1.80
CA ASP A 308 17.28 -0.08 -0.87
C ASP A 308 16.13 -0.65 -0.04
N TYR A 309 15.54 -1.75 -0.52
CA TYR A 309 14.29 -2.28 0.00
C TYR A 309 14.45 -3.45 0.99
N ASP A 310 15.56 -4.20 0.98
CA ASP A 310 15.77 -5.40 1.80
C ASP A 310 17.24 -5.71 2.18
N SER A 311 18.13 -4.77 2.04
CA SER A 311 19.57 -4.94 2.31
C SER A 311 19.91 -5.30 3.77
N GLU A 312 19.00 -5.07 4.70
CA GLU A 312 19.10 -5.57 6.06
C GLU A 312 19.25 -7.09 6.12
N TYR A 313 18.74 -7.80 5.11
CA TYR A 313 18.66 -9.26 5.05
C TYR A 313 19.76 -9.88 4.19
N ARG A 314 21.01 -9.48 4.47
CA ARG A 314 22.18 -10.15 3.92
C ARG A 314 22.64 -11.24 4.89
N TYR A 315 22.73 -12.48 4.39
CA TYR A 315 23.06 -13.67 5.17
C TYR A 315 24.55 -14.00 5.10
N ALA A 316 25.19 -13.72 3.97
CA ALA A 316 26.59 -13.99 3.74
C ALA A 316 27.37 -12.70 3.41
N GLY A 317 28.65 -12.68 3.77
CA GLY A 317 29.55 -11.59 3.46
C GLY A 317 29.41 -10.37 4.41
N ARG A 318 30.16 -9.31 4.08
CA ARG A 318 30.11 -8.03 4.82
C ARG A 318 28.92 -7.19 4.37
N PRO A 319 28.38 -6.31 5.25
CA PRO A 319 27.43 -5.31 4.82
C PRO A 319 28.01 -4.46 3.67
N LEU A 320 27.21 -4.21 2.65
CA LEU A 320 27.61 -3.36 1.53
C LEU A 320 27.28 -1.91 1.84
N ALA A 321 28.21 -1.02 1.61
CA ALA A 321 27.93 0.41 1.64
C ALA A 321 26.88 0.74 0.58
N ALA A 322 26.00 1.68 0.87
CA ALA A 322 25.09 2.23 -0.12
C ALA A 322 25.87 3.00 -1.20
N LEU A 323 25.28 3.14 -2.38
CA LEU A 323 25.85 3.97 -3.43
C LEU A 323 25.96 5.44 -2.98
N GLN A 324 24.95 5.92 -2.23
CA GLN A 324 24.95 7.24 -1.61
C GLN A 324 26.15 7.44 -0.66
N GLY A 325 26.57 6.41 0.07
CA GLY A 325 27.69 6.51 1.01
C GLY A 325 29.07 6.71 0.35
N ILE A 326 29.18 6.42 -0.94
CA ILE A 326 30.41 6.63 -1.74
C ILE A 326 30.28 7.79 -2.74
N ASP A 327 29.13 8.46 -2.76
CA ASP A 327 28.87 9.62 -3.61
C ASP A 327 29.46 10.90 -2.98
N SER A 328 30.47 11.48 -3.64
CA SER A 328 31.11 12.73 -3.21
C SER A 328 30.49 13.99 -3.83
N GLN A 329 29.55 13.86 -4.79
CA GLN A 329 29.02 14.95 -5.58
C GLN A 329 27.53 15.22 -5.33
N GLU A 330 26.93 14.58 -4.31
CA GLU A 330 25.51 14.70 -3.95
C GLU A 330 24.57 14.45 -5.16
N ARG A 331 24.84 13.39 -5.96
CA ARG A 331 24.01 12.98 -7.10
C ARG A 331 23.03 11.86 -6.77
N VAL A 332 23.18 11.22 -5.62
CA VAL A 332 22.38 10.07 -5.23
C VAL A 332 21.26 10.49 -4.28
N ILE A 333 20.03 10.13 -4.63
CA ILE A 333 18.89 10.11 -3.75
C ILE A 333 18.71 8.67 -3.26
N TYR A 334 18.81 8.46 -1.96
CA TYR A 334 18.64 7.14 -1.36
C TYR A 334 17.21 6.98 -0.87
N LEU A 335 16.56 5.86 -1.22
CA LEU A 335 15.22 5.50 -0.82
C LEU A 335 15.25 4.23 0.03
N GLY A 336 14.72 4.32 1.26
CA GLY A 336 14.60 3.19 2.17
C GLY A 336 13.17 2.96 2.64
N THR A 337 12.86 1.76 3.13
CA THR A 337 11.52 1.41 3.59
C THR A 337 11.53 0.53 4.84
N PHE A 338 10.62 0.78 5.77
CA PHE A 338 10.38 -0.09 6.92
C PHE A 338 9.33 -1.18 6.65
N SER A 339 8.61 -1.09 5.52
CA SER A 339 7.53 -2.01 5.19
C SER A 339 8.00 -3.46 4.97
N LYS A 340 9.25 -3.65 4.52
CA LYS A 340 9.86 -4.97 4.32
C LYS A 340 10.56 -5.47 5.57
N VAL A 341 11.04 -4.55 6.40
CA VAL A 341 11.81 -4.88 7.59
C VAL A 341 10.91 -5.15 8.79
N LEU A 342 9.85 -4.38 8.96
CA LEU A 342 8.91 -4.52 10.08
C LEU A 342 7.59 -5.17 9.64
N PHE A 343 6.67 -4.37 9.09
CA PHE A 343 5.40 -4.87 8.56
C PHE A 343 4.81 -3.92 7.50
N PRO A 344 4.13 -4.44 6.46
CA PRO A 344 3.70 -3.63 5.32
C PRO A 344 2.71 -2.52 5.66
N SER A 345 1.80 -2.74 6.63
CA SER A 345 0.77 -1.76 7.04
C SER A 345 1.31 -0.58 7.83
N LEU A 346 2.58 -0.59 8.26
CA LEU A 346 3.23 0.54 8.90
C LEU A 346 3.28 1.76 7.97
N ARG A 347 3.45 1.52 6.67
CA ARG A 347 3.47 2.55 5.63
C ARG A 347 4.44 3.70 5.91
N LEU A 348 5.63 3.39 6.42
CA LEU A 348 6.72 4.33 6.59
C LEU A 348 7.93 3.92 5.75
N GLY A 349 8.49 4.91 5.09
CA GLY A 349 9.75 4.88 4.37
C GLY A 349 10.44 6.23 4.49
N TYR A 350 11.56 6.39 3.85
CA TYR A 350 12.31 7.64 3.89
C TYR A 350 13.16 7.83 2.64
N LEU A 351 13.40 9.09 2.31
CA LEU A 351 14.40 9.52 1.33
C LEU A 351 15.55 10.19 2.08
N VAL A 352 16.78 9.96 1.63
CA VAL A 352 17.93 10.82 1.93
C VAL A 352 18.27 11.57 0.65
N ILE A 353 18.17 12.89 0.73
CA ILE A 353 18.27 13.76 -0.44
C ILE A 353 19.47 14.71 -0.34
N PRO A 354 20.02 15.15 -1.48
CA PRO A 354 21.01 16.20 -1.54
C PRO A 354 20.56 17.48 -0.83
N ARG A 355 21.51 18.19 -0.20
CA ARG A 355 21.20 19.42 0.58
C ARG A 355 20.50 20.47 -0.28
N SER A 356 20.88 20.62 -1.53
CA SER A 356 20.29 21.57 -2.47
C SER A 356 18.81 21.31 -2.75
N LEU A 357 18.31 20.09 -2.56
CA LEU A 357 16.95 19.66 -2.89
C LEU A 357 15.98 19.67 -1.70
N ILE A 358 16.45 19.92 -0.47
CA ILE A 358 15.63 19.83 0.75
C ILE A 358 14.33 20.63 0.65
N ASN A 359 14.42 21.90 0.24
CA ASN A 359 13.26 22.78 0.11
C ASN A 359 12.26 22.29 -0.94
N ALA A 360 12.75 21.83 -2.10
CA ALA A 360 11.91 21.35 -3.19
C ALA A 360 11.13 20.10 -2.76
N PHE A 361 11.83 19.10 -2.21
CA PHE A 361 11.20 17.87 -1.74
C PHE A 361 10.21 18.11 -0.61
N THR A 362 10.56 18.94 0.39
CA THR A 362 9.66 19.24 1.51
C THR A 362 8.39 19.94 1.04
N ARG A 363 8.49 20.92 0.11
CA ARG A 363 7.31 21.62 -0.42
C ARG A 363 6.43 20.72 -1.28
N VAL A 364 7.01 19.91 -2.16
CA VAL A 364 6.24 18.98 -3.00
C VAL A 364 5.61 17.89 -2.13
N ARG A 365 6.29 17.45 -1.05
CA ARG A 365 5.73 16.53 -0.05
C ARG A 365 4.50 17.14 0.63
N ALA A 366 4.59 18.39 1.06
CA ALA A 366 3.47 19.11 1.68
C ALA A 366 2.25 19.22 0.74
N LEU A 367 2.48 19.44 -0.55
CA LEU A 367 1.43 19.52 -1.58
C LEU A 367 0.85 18.17 -1.98
N SER A 368 1.56 17.07 -1.73
CA SER A 368 1.12 15.71 -2.10
C SER A 368 0.06 15.18 -1.15
N ASP A 369 0.39 15.03 0.13
CA ASP A 369 -0.48 14.48 1.18
C ASP A 369 -0.17 15.04 2.57
N GLY A 370 0.53 16.17 2.64
CA GLY A 370 0.90 16.83 3.89
C GLY A 370 2.07 16.14 4.58
N TYR A 371 1.79 15.15 5.41
CA TYR A 371 2.77 14.42 6.23
C TYR A 371 2.24 13.02 6.60
N SER A 372 3.14 12.12 6.97
CA SER A 372 2.77 10.81 7.52
C SER A 372 2.39 10.92 9.01
N SER A 373 1.57 9.99 9.52
CA SER A 373 1.13 9.97 10.93
C SER A 373 2.28 10.15 11.91
N THR A 374 2.26 11.26 12.68
CA THR A 374 3.31 11.61 13.64
C THR A 374 3.42 10.58 14.76
N LEU A 375 2.30 10.02 15.21
CA LEU A 375 2.28 8.99 16.25
C LEU A 375 3.07 7.74 15.82
N SER A 376 2.82 7.23 14.61
CA SER A 376 3.54 6.07 14.08
C SER A 376 5.03 6.35 13.93
N GLN A 377 5.39 7.58 13.56
CA GLN A 377 6.77 8.01 13.47
C GLN A 377 7.45 8.07 14.85
N ALA A 378 6.76 8.56 15.88
CA ALA A 378 7.29 8.62 17.24
C ALA A 378 7.54 7.21 17.82
N VAL A 379 6.61 6.28 17.61
CA VAL A 379 6.80 4.87 18.03
C VAL A 379 7.99 4.25 17.30
N LEU A 380 8.14 4.50 16.00
CA LEU A 380 9.27 3.98 15.22
C LEU A 380 10.59 4.60 15.65
N ALA A 381 10.63 5.90 15.95
CA ALA A 381 11.82 6.58 16.44
C ALA A 381 12.33 5.91 17.71
N GLU A 382 11.45 5.64 18.66
CA GLU A 382 11.80 4.95 19.88
C GLU A 382 12.21 3.49 19.64
N PHE A 383 11.54 2.80 18.73
CA PHE A 383 11.90 1.43 18.36
C PHE A 383 13.32 1.34 17.79
N LEU A 384 13.75 2.36 17.04
CA LEU A 384 15.13 2.51 16.55
C LEU A 384 16.11 2.84 17.68
N THR A 385 15.86 3.91 18.44
CA THR A 385 16.80 4.45 19.43
C THR A 385 16.98 3.56 20.65
N ALA A 386 15.94 2.82 21.07
CA ALA A 386 16.03 1.84 22.16
C ALA A 386 16.65 0.49 21.72
N GLY A 387 17.18 0.38 20.50
CA GLY A 387 17.86 -0.81 19.98
C GLY A 387 16.93 -1.99 19.67
N HIS A 388 15.62 -1.79 19.71
CA HIS A 388 14.66 -2.84 19.38
C HIS A 388 14.72 -3.23 17.90
N PHE A 389 14.92 -2.26 17.03
CA PHE A 389 15.09 -2.46 15.60
C PHE A 389 16.31 -3.32 15.27
N ALA A 390 17.46 -3.01 15.83
CA ALA A 390 18.69 -3.79 15.61
C ALA A 390 18.54 -5.25 16.07
N ARG A 391 17.89 -5.47 17.22
CA ARG A 391 17.57 -6.83 17.71
C ARG A 391 16.60 -7.56 16.79
N HIS A 392 15.58 -6.85 16.29
CA HIS A 392 14.63 -7.42 15.33
C HIS A 392 15.32 -7.84 14.03
N VAL A 393 16.12 -6.96 13.41
CA VAL A 393 16.87 -7.26 12.19
C VAL A 393 17.79 -8.46 12.36
N ARG A 394 18.54 -8.53 13.49
CA ARG A 394 19.42 -9.68 13.78
C ARG A 394 18.63 -11.00 13.84
N ARG A 395 17.49 -11.00 14.55
CA ARG A 395 16.65 -12.19 14.68
C ARG A 395 16.04 -12.60 13.32
N MET A 396 15.55 -11.64 12.54
CA MET A 396 14.99 -11.91 11.21
C MET A 396 16.04 -12.43 10.22
N ARG A 397 17.26 -11.93 10.30
CA ARG A 397 18.38 -12.40 9.47
C ARG A 397 18.65 -13.89 9.68
N GLN A 398 18.70 -14.32 10.95
CA GLN A 398 18.87 -15.74 11.29
C GLN A 398 17.67 -16.58 10.82
N LEU A 399 16.46 -16.14 11.14
CA LEU A 399 15.22 -16.82 10.74
C LEU A 399 15.10 -16.98 9.23
N TYR A 400 15.45 -15.95 8.45
CA TYR A 400 15.34 -16.00 7.00
C TYR A 400 16.43 -16.87 6.37
N ALA A 401 17.63 -16.89 6.93
CA ALA A 401 18.68 -17.83 6.52
C ALA A 401 18.22 -19.29 6.74
N GLU A 402 17.64 -19.62 7.89
CA GLU A 402 17.07 -20.92 8.19
C GLU A 402 15.93 -21.28 7.23
N ARG A 403 15.01 -20.35 6.97
CA ARG A 403 13.88 -20.56 6.04
C ARG A 403 14.37 -20.77 4.59
N GLN A 404 15.40 -20.05 4.17
CA GLN A 404 16.02 -20.26 2.86
C GLN A 404 16.63 -21.67 2.77
N GLU A 405 17.36 -22.11 3.79
CA GLU A 405 17.94 -23.45 3.81
C GLU A 405 16.88 -24.56 3.75
N VAL A 406 15.79 -24.42 4.51
CA VAL A 406 14.65 -25.32 4.45
C VAL A 406 14.05 -25.38 3.05
N PHE A 407 13.90 -24.19 2.41
CA PHE A 407 13.39 -24.09 1.05
C PHE A 407 14.30 -24.81 0.05
N LEU A 408 15.60 -24.53 0.08
CA LEU A 408 16.57 -25.11 -0.84
C LEU A 408 16.66 -26.63 -0.71
N ARG A 409 16.67 -27.16 0.52
CA ARG A 409 16.64 -28.64 0.75
C ARG A 409 15.35 -29.27 0.21
N ALA A 410 14.20 -28.60 0.40
CA ALA A 410 12.95 -29.10 -0.14
C ALA A 410 12.92 -29.03 -1.67
N ALA A 411 13.41 -27.94 -2.26
CA ALA A 411 13.49 -27.74 -3.71
C ALA A 411 14.41 -28.80 -4.36
N GLN A 412 15.57 -29.06 -3.77
CA GLN A 412 16.51 -30.07 -4.27
C GLN A 412 15.87 -31.47 -4.33
N ARG A 413 14.98 -31.80 -3.38
CA ARG A 413 14.32 -33.11 -3.32
C ARG A 413 13.10 -33.20 -4.23
N GLU A 414 12.26 -32.18 -4.26
CA GLU A 414 10.91 -32.20 -4.88
C GLU A 414 10.88 -31.56 -6.27
N LEU A 415 11.76 -30.55 -6.55
CA LEU A 415 11.74 -29.76 -7.79
C LEU A 415 12.87 -30.14 -8.76
N ARG A 416 13.67 -31.15 -8.43
CA ARG A 416 14.78 -31.59 -9.30
C ARG A 416 14.25 -31.96 -10.68
N GLY A 417 14.83 -31.37 -11.73
CA GLY A 417 14.39 -31.55 -13.11
C GLY A 417 13.10 -30.86 -13.51
N LEU A 418 12.48 -30.07 -12.59
CA LEU A 418 11.27 -29.28 -12.85
C LEU A 418 11.53 -27.77 -12.73
N LEU A 419 12.36 -27.38 -11.77
CA LEU A 419 12.66 -25.98 -11.47
C LEU A 419 14.04 -25.88 -10.82
N GLU A 420 14.94 -25.13 -11.42
CA GLU A 420 16.27 -24.89 -10.87
C GLU A 420 16.24 -23.71 -9.89
N VAL A 421 16.54 -23.98 -8.60
CA VAL A 421 16.57 -22.95 -7.56
C VAL A 421 17.93 -22.97 -6.88
N GLY A 422 18.64 -21.83 -6.96
CA GLY A 422 19.92 -21.63 -6.30
C GLY A 422 19.83 -20.80 -5.01
N PRO A 423 20.89 -20.86 -4.17
CA PRO A 423 20.98 -19.99 -2.99
C PRO A 423 21.15 -18.52 -3.39
N CYS A 424 20.75 -17.62 -2.49
CA CYS A 424 20.98 -16.19 -2.59
C CYS A 424 21.68 -15.70 -1.33
N ASP A 425 22.61 -14.73 -1.47
CA ASP A 425 23.36 -14.15 -0.36
C ASP A 425 22.51 -13.31 0.60
N GLY A 426 21.28 -12.99 0.20
CA GLY A 426 20.37 -12.15 0.97
C GLY A 426 18.98 -12.05 0.36
N GLY A 427 18.19 -11.12 0.88
CA GLY A 427 16.85 -10.80 0.37
C GLY A 427 15.74 -11.69 0.91
N MET A 428 14.56 -11.56 0.33
CA MET A 428 13.32 -12.16 0.81
C MET A 428 12.69 -13.17 -0.17
N HIS A 429 13.32 -13.41 -1.30
CA HIS A 429 12.84 -14.33 -2.35
C HIS A 429 14.00 -15.01 -3.06
N LEU A 430 13.68 -16.11 -3.73
CA LEU A 430 14.57 -16.84 -4.64
C LEU A 430 14.00 -16.80 -6.05
N ILE A 431 14.85 -17.04 -7.05
CA ILE A 431 14.41 -17.28 -8.41
C ILE A 431 14.46 -18.77 -8.69
N GLY A 432 13.33 -19.32 -9.14
CA GLY A 432 13.26 -20.64 -9.73
C GLY A 432 13.25 -20.53 -11.25
N TRP A 433 14.28 -21.05 -11.89
CA TRP A 433 14.43 -21.03 -13.35
C TRP A 433 13.72 -22.24 -13.97
N LEU A 434 12.87 -21.96 -14.95
CA LEU A 434 12.14 -22.96 -15.72
C LEU A 434 12.99 -23.52 -16.86
N ASP A 435 12.64 -24.68 -17.37
CA ASP A 435 13.27 -25.24 -18.57
C ASP A 435 12.93 -24.40 -19.82
N HIS A 436 13.76 -24.53 -20.85
CA HIS A 436 13.60 -23.81 -22.11
C HIS A 436 12.23 -24.11 -22.75
N GLY A 437 11.55 -23.06 -23.21
CA GLY A 437 10.24 -23.15 -23.87
C GLY A 437 9.04 -23.09 -22.94
N MET A 438 9.21 -23.14 -21.63
CA MET A 438 8.10 -22.96 -20.68
C MET A 438 7.69 -21.48 -20.54
N ASP A 439 6.38 -21.22 -20.44
CA ASP A 439 5.84 -19.90 -20.17
C ASP A 439 5.58 -19.72 -18.67
N ASP A 440 6.37 -18.86 -18.02
CA ASP A 440 6.28 -18.59 -16.58
C ASP A 440 4.94 -17.96 -16.17
N ARG A 441 4.24 -17.25 -17.07
CA ARG A 441 2.91 -16.68 -16.82
C ARG A 441 1.84 -17.78 -16.77
N VAL A 442 1.95 -18.78 -17.63
CA VAL A 442 1.05 -19.93 -17.61
C VAL A 442 1.25 -20.72 -16.32
N ILE A 443 2.51 -21.00 -15.97
CA ILE A 443 2.86 -21.72 -14.75
C ILE A 443 2.39 -20.95 -13.50
N ALA A 444 2.63 -19.65 -13.43
CA ALA A 444 2.19 -18.84 -12.28
C ALA A 444 0.66 -18.82 -12.12
N ARG A 445 -0.11 -18.83 -13.21
CA ARG A 445 -1.58 -18.93 -13.15
C ARG A 445 -2.01 -20.30 -12.61
N ARG A 446 -1.40 -21.39 -13.06
CA ARG A 446 -1.67 -22.76 -12.57
C ARG A 446 -1.28 -22.90 -11.10
N ALA A 447 -0.11 -22.40 -10.73
CA ALA A 447 0.34 -22.39 -9.34
C ALA A 447 -0.68 -21.66 -8.43
N ARG A 448 -1.18 -20.52 -8.87
CA ARG A 448 -2.22 -19.77 -8.13
C ARG A 448 -3.51 -20.58 -7.97
N ALA A 449 -3.97 -21.26 -9.02
CA ALA A 449 -5.14 -22.15 -8.95
C ALA A 449 -4.94 -23.31 -7.96
N GLY A 450 -3.70 -23.79 -7.81
CA GLY A 450 -3.30 -24.81 -6.82
C GLY A 450 -2.94 -24.25 -5.44
N GLY A 451 -3.24 -22.96 -5.17
CA GLY A 451 -3.00 -22.33 -3.86
C GLY A 451 -1.53 -21.94 -3.59
N VAL A 452 -0.70 -21.85 -4.62
CA VAL A 452 0.69 -21.39 -4.55
C VAL A 452 0.84 -20.10 -5.35
N VAL A 453 1.29 -19.02 -4.70
CA VAL A 453 1.41 -17.72 -5.36
C VAL A 453 2.86 -17.45 -5.75
N THR A 454 3.12 -17.45 -7.04
CA THR A 454 4.42 -17.08 -7.61
C THR A 454 4.26 -15.86 -8.52
N THR A 455 5.33 -15.13 -8.73
CA THR A 455 5.34 -14.03 -9.70
C THR A 455 6.21 -14.41 -10.89
N PRO A 456 5.64 -14.41 -12.12
CA PRO A 456 6.42 -14.70 -13.32
C PRO A 456 7.43 -13.59 -13.57
N LEU A 457 8.68 -13.96 -13.80
CA LEU A 457 9.77 -13.02 -14.03
C LEU A 457 9.54 -12.17 -15.28
N SER A 458 8.93 -12.78 -16.33
CA SER A 458 8.57 -12.09 -17.56
C SER A 458 7.57 -10.94 -17.37
N SER A 459 6.82 -10.91 -16.26
CA SER A 459 5.91 -9.79 -15.95
C SER A 459 6.62 -8.52 -15.50
N LEU A 460 7.90 -8.63 -15.16
CA LEU A 460 8.77 -7.54 -14.70
C LEU A 460 9.74 -7.08 -15.79
N ALA A 461 9.75 -7.75 -16.94
CA ALA A 461 10.62 -7.44 -18.06
C ALA A 461 9.87 -6.70 -19.17
N SER A 462 10.56 -5.74 -19.81
CA SER A 462 10.09 -5.04 -21.01
C SER A 462 10.45 -5.79 -22.29
N ARG A 463 11.46 -6.64 -22.23
CA ARG A 463 11.99 -7.43 -23.34
C ARG A 463 11.86 -8.91 -23.01
N PRO A 464 11.79 -9.79 -24.02
CA PRO A 464 11.82 -11.23 -23.78
C PRO A 464 13.07 -11.61 -22.98
N LEU A 465 12.87 -12.42 -21.93
CA LEU A 465 13.96 -12.93 -21.11
C LEU A 465 14.63 -14.11 -21.84
N LYS A 466 15.94 -14.27 -21.62
CA LYS A 466 16.68 -15.44 -22.13
C LYS A 466 16.17 -16.75 -21.53
N ARG A 467 15.69 -16.73 -20.30
CA ARG A 467 15.14 -17.85 -19.56
C ARG A 467 13.95 -17.40 -18.76
N ALA A 468 12.86 -18.13 -18.78
CA ALA A 468 11.68 -17.90 -17.95
C ALA A 468 11.94 -18.32 -16.50
N GLY A 469 11.28 -17.66 -15.55
CA GLY A 469 11.49 -17.93 -14.14
C GLY A 469 10.34 -17.50 -13.25
N LEU A 470 10.32 -18.05 -12.05
CA LEU A 470 9.35 -17.74 -11.01
C LEU A 470 10.05 -17.12 -9.80
N MET A 471 9.55 -16.01 -9.32
CA MET A 471 9.98 -15.48 -8.03
C MET A 471 9.23 -16.17 -6.90
N LEU A 472 9.95 -16.58 -5.87
CA LEU A 472 9.49 -17.45 -4.79
C LEU A 472 9.85 -16.82 -3.44
N GLY A 473 8.88 -16.13 -2.79
CA GLY A 473 9.05 -15.57 -1.45
C GLY A 473 9.06 -16.68 -0.40
N TYR A 474 9.99 -16.63 0.53
CA TYR A 474 10.12 -17.67 1.57
C TYR A 474 10.03 -17.11 2.99
N THR A 475 10.10 -15.81 3.17
CA THR A 475 10.25 -15.17 4.47
C THR A 475 9.00 -15.19 5.35
N ALA A 476 7.82 -15.28 4.75
CA ALA A 476 6.54 -15.20 5.47
C ALA A 476 6.06 -16.50 6.12
N LEU A 477 6.69 -17.64 5.80
CA LEU A 477 6.18 -18.96 6.13
C LEU A 477 7.08 -19.71 7.10
N ASP A 478 6.49 -20.53 7.96
CA ASP A 478 7.24 -21.47 8.76
C ASP A 478 7.81 -22.63 7.92
N SER A 479 8.71 -23.38 8.52
CA SER A 479 9.41 -24.50 7.85
C SER A 479 8.49 -25.61 7.33
N ARG A 480 7.32 -25.83 7.96
CA ARG A 480 6.33 -26.82 7.51
C ARG A 480 5.62 -26.30 6.26
N SER A 481 5.12 -25.08 6.32
CA SER A 481 4.42 -24.42 5.19
C SER A 481 5.32 -24.26 3.96
N ILE A 482 6.61 -24.00 4.16
CA ILE A 482 7.59 -23.97 3.06
C ILE A 482 7.66 -25.35 2.37
N ARG A 483 7.86 -26.45 3.14
CA ARG A 483 7.94 -27.80 2.56
C ARG A 483 6.64 -28.20 1.85
N ASP A 484 5.50 -27.87 2.43
CA ASP A 484 4.20 -28.17 1.83
C ASP A 484 3.96 -27.35 0.54
N GLY A 485 4.36 -26.09 0.52
CA GLY A 485 4.32 -25.25 -0.67
C GLY A 485 5.21 -25.76 -1.80
N VAL A 486 6.43 -26.21 -1.48
CA VAL A 486 7.35 -26.79 -2.48
C VAL A 486 6.76 -28.08 -3.07
N ARG A 487 6.19 -28.99 -2.26
CA ARG A 487 5.53 -30.20 -2.75
C ARG A 487 4.34 -29.90 -3.67
N ARG A 488 3.52 -28.91 -3.31
CA ARG A 488 2.41 -28.47 -4.18
C ARG A 488 2.92 -27.91 -5.51
N LEU A 489 3.97 -27.08 -5.47
CA LEU A 489 4.57 -26.54 -6.68
C LEU A 489 5.12 -27.65 -7.57
N ALA A 490 5.79 -28.67 -7.00
CA ALA A 490 6.29 -29.83 -7.73
C ALA A 490 5.16 -30.60 -8.43
N ALA A 491 4.05 -30.89 -7.72
CA ALA A 491 2.89 -31.55 -8.31
C ALA A 491 2.27 -30.74 -9.48
N ILE A 492 2.25 -29.41 -9.39
CA ILE A 492 1.72 -28.54 -10.46
C ILE A 492 2.64 -28.55 -11.70
N LEU A 493 3.95 -28.59 -11.47
CA LEU A 493 4.96 -28.63 -12.54
C LEU A 493 5.04 -30.02 -13.19
N GLY A 494 4.98 -31.10 -12.38
CA GLY A 494 5.05 -32.48 -12.87
C GLY A 494 3.86 -32.91 -13.73
N ASN A 495 2.69 -32.29 -13.59
CA ASN A 495 1.51 -32.56 -14.44
C ASN A 495 1.62 -31.93 -15.85
N HIS A 496 2.84 -31.77 -16.37
CA HIS A 496 3.12 -31.25 -17.72
C HIS A 496 3.40 -32.37 -18.74
N GLY A 497 3.22 -33.69 -18.35
CA GLY A 497 3.31 -34.80 -19.26
C GLY A 497 2.01 -35.05 -20.03
#